data_abb4664d8cc4e1b09d44cb49b9182696
#
_entry.id   abb4664d8cc4e1b09d44cb49b9182696
#
_cell.length_a   1.000
_cell.length_b   1.000
_cell.length_c   1.000
_cell.angle_alpha   90.00
_cell.angle_beta   90.00
_cell.angle_gamma   90.00
#
_symmetry.space_group_name_H-M   'P 1'
#
loop_
_entity.id
_entity.type
_entity.pdbx_description
1 polymer ?
#
loop_
_entity_poly.entity_id
_entity_poly.type
_entity_poly.pdbx_seq_one_letter_code
_entity_poly.pdbx_strand_id
1 'polypeptide(L)'
;YLIPAKTLMSDLNYLQELNHWSQEEHTTPMVGNYMAFWQILYPLYQAFEERISAKGWAHQGLLYRRASEKIDEYLKDHSDKKWVFIGFNALNQAEEVIFQKMLESGRATAYWDIDLHYLNDPVHDAGHFMRQYKQWPYYQNHPFLGPESYGQTSQKIQLIGIPKTVAQMQYCGQLLRALSEDERNKTAVILGDETALNPLIHALPEEATANITMGFPVPSSLMASLWRLVWTLG
;
A
#
# COMPACT_ATOMS: atom_id res chain seq x y z
N TYR A 1 -3.68 -12.18 2.76
CA TYR A 1 -3.29 -13.28 1.85
C TYR A 1 -3.39 -14.67 2.48
N LEU A 2 -3.28 -14.82 3.81
CA LEU A 2 -3.32 -16.13 4.49
C LEU A 2 -4.71 -16.51 5.03
N ILE A 3 -5.71 -15.66 4.94
CA ILE A 3 -7.09 -15.98 5.32
C ILE A 3 -7.63 -17.03 4.35
N PRO A 4 -8.17 -18.18 4.81
CA PRO A 4 -8.77 -19.16 3.93
C PRO A 4 -9.94 -18.57 3.15
N ALA A 5 -9.92 -18.68 1.82
CA ALA A 5 -10.97 -18.11 0.96
C ALA A 5 -12.35 -18.66 1.31
N LYS A 6 -12.42 -19.94 1.69
CA LYS A 6 -13.66 -20.58 2.13
C LYS A 6 -14.27 -19.87 3.34
N THR A 7 -13.48 -19.62 4.36
CA THR A 7 -13.92 -18.93 5.59
C THR A 7 -14.37 -17.50 5.26
N LEU A 8 -13.53 -16.75 4.53
CA LEU A 8 -13.85 -15.37 4.15
C LEU A 8 -15.16 -15.26 3.37
N MET A 9 -15.37 -16.13 2.37
CA MET A 9 -16.57 -16.09 1.54
C MET A 9 -17.81 -16.62 2.26
N SER A 10 -17.64 -17.57 3.20
CA SER A 10 -18.70 -18.01 4.09
C SER A 10 -19.14 -16.90 5.05
N ASP A 11 -18.19 -16.19 5.64
CA ASP A 11 -18.49 -15.08 6.55
C ASP A 11 -19.17 -13.92 5.82
N LEU A 12 -18.73 -13.62 4.58
CA LEU A 12 -19.37 -12.61 3.74
C LEU A 12 -20.82 -13.01 3.37
N ASN A 13 -21.06 -14.27 3.03
CA ASN A 13 -22.40 -14.78 2.77
C ASN A 13 -23.29 -14.62 4.01
N TYR A 14 -22.81 -15.02 5.17
CA TYR A 14 -23.52 -14.88 6.45
C TYR A 14 -23.85 -13.43 6.80
N LEU A 15 -22.90 -12.50 6.60
CA LEU A 15 -23.14 -11.07 6.83
C LEU A 15 -24.19 -10.51 5.88
N GLN A 16 -24.23 -10.96 4.61
CA GLN A 16 -25.24 -10.54 3.66
C GLN A 16 -26.63 -11.12 4.02
N GLU A 17 -26.67 -12.35 4.52
CA GLU A 17 -27.92 -12.95 5.04
C GLU A 17 -28.48 -12.11 6.22
N LEU A 18 -27.62 -11.72 7.16
CA LEU A 18 -28.01 -10.87 8.31
C LEU A 18 -28.51 -9.49 7.88
N ASN A 19 -27.84 -8.85 6.92
CA ASN A 19 -28.23 -7.53 6.42
C ASN A 19 -29.55 -7.52 5.65
N HIS A 20 -29.93 -8.67 5.06
CA HIS A 20 -31.19 -8.84 4.35
C HIS A 20 -32.27 -9.55 5.15
N TRP A 21 -32.03 -9.75 6.46
CA TRP A 21 -33.01 -10.32 7.36
C TRP A 21 -34.14 -9.29 7.60
N SER A 22 -35.11 -9.24 6.67
CA SER A 22 -36.31 -8.46 6.82
C SER A 22 -37.34 -9.29 7.60
N GLN A 23 -38.20 -8.60 8.36
CA GLN A 23 -39.34 -9.22 9.05
C GLN A 23 -40.43 -9.73 8.11
N GLU A 24 -40.23 -9.65 6.79
CA GLU A 24 -41.17 -10.12 5.79
C GLU A 24 -40.96 -11.62 5.52
N GLU A 25 -42.02 -12.41 5.65
CA GLU A 25 -42.02 -13.87 5.43
C GLU A 25 -41.74 -14.31 3.99
N HIS A 26 -41.63 -13.38 3.04
CA HIS A 26 -41.39 -13.70 1.62
C HIS A 26 -40.16 -13.01 1.06
N THR A 27 -39.13 -13.80 0.72
CA THR A 27 -38.01 -13.34 -0.06
C THR A 27 -38.45 -12.99 -1.48
N THR A 28 -38.21 -11.77 -1.94
CA THR A 28 -38.47 -11.38 -3.33
C THR A 28 -37.50 -12.14 -4.25
N PRO A 29 -37.88 -12.41 -5.54
CA PRO A 29 -36.98 -13.06 -6.49
C PRO A 29 -35.61 -12.36 -6.64
N MET A 30 -35.58 -11.05 -6.45
CA MET A 30 -34.37 -10.24 -6.47
C MET A 30 -33.42 -10.58 -5.31
N VAL A 31 -33.95 -10.73 -4.10
CA VAL A 31 -33.18 -11.14 -2.91
C VAL A 31 -32.68 -12.57 -3.08
N GLY A 32 -33.51 -13.48 -3.59
CA GLY A 32 -33.09 -14.86 -3.88
C GLY A 32 -31.93 -14.93 -4.87
N ASN A 33 -31.97 -14.16 -5.96
CA ASN A 33 -30.88 -14.08 -6.92
C ASN A 33 -29.60 -13.47 -6.32
N TYR A 34 -29.74 -12.47 -5.45
CA TYR A 34 -28.62 -11.85 -4.77
C TYR A 34 -27.92 -12.84 -3.82
N MET A 35 -28.70 -13.60 -3.04
CA MET A 35 -28.15 -14.62 -2.15
C MET A 35 -27.47 -15.76 -2.92
N ALA A 36 -28.08 -16.21 -4.01
CA ALA A 36 -27.50 -17.21 -4.91
C ALA A 36 -26.14 -16.76 -5.49
N PHE A 37 -26.00 -15.48 -5.81
CA PHE A 37 -24.72 -14.91 -6.23
C PHE A 37 -23.62 -15.08 -5.16
N TRP A 38 -23.91 -14.80 -3.89
CA TRP A 38 -22.92 -14.95 -2.82
C TRP A 38 -22.51 -16.42 -2.59
N GLN A 39 -23.44 -17.34 -2.72
CA GLN A 39 -23.19 -18.79 -2.58
C GLN A 39 -22.28 -19.34 -3.69
N ILE A 40 -22.33 -18.78 -4.89
CA ILE A 40 -21.53 -19.23 -6.04
C ILE A 40 -20.09 -18.71 -6.00
N LEU A 41 -19.78 -17.68 -5.20
CA LEU A 41 -18.44 -17.04 -5.22
C LEU A 41 -17.32 -18.00 -4.85
N TYR A 42 -17.48 -18.82 -3.83
CA TYR A 42 -16.45 -19.76 -3.43
C TYR A 42 -16.19 -20.86 -4.47
N PRO A 43 -17.20 -21.56 -5.01
CA PRO A 43 -17.01 -22.49 -6.13
C PRO A 43 -16.37 -21.83 -7.36
N LEU A 44 -16.76 -20.59 -7.69
CA LEU A 44 -16.17 -19.84 -8.79
C LEU A 44 -14.68 -19.55 -8.54
N TYR A 45 -14.34 -19.13 -7.33
CA TYR A 45 -12.95 -18.89 -6.94
C TYR A 45 -12.11 -20.17 -7.04
N GLN A 46 -12.62 -21.31 -6.57
CA GLN A 46 -11.93 -22.59 -6.69
C GLN A 46 -11.69 -22.98 -8.16
N ALA A 47 -12.72 -22.91 -8.99
CA ALA A 47 -12.59 -23.20 -10.42
C ALA A 47 -11.61 -22.26 -11.12
N PHE A 48 -11.58 -20.98 -10.71
CA PHE A 48 -10.60 -20.02 -11.20
C PHE A 48 -9.17 -20.41 -10.80
N GLU A 49 -8.92 -20.69 -9.50
CA GLU A 49 -7.59 -21.11 -9.04
C GLU A 49 -7.09 -22.39 -9.71
N GLU A 50 -7.96 -23.39 -9.88
CA GLU A 50 -7.64 -24.63 -10.59
C GLU A 50 -7.26 -24.35 -12.04
N ARG A 51 -8.05 -23.51 -12.73
CA ARG A 51 -7.82 -23.21 -14.15
C ARG A 51 -6.54 -22.42 -14.42
N ILE A 52 -6.22 -21.45 -13.58
CA ILE A 52 -4.96 -20.70 -13.71
C ILE A 52 -3.77 -21.56 -13.31
N SER A 53 -3.89 -22.38 -12.25
CA SER A 53 -2.83 -23.30 -11.80
C SER A 53 -2.50 -24.37 -12.83
N ALA A 54 -3.52 -24.91 -13.55
CA ALA A 54 -3.30 -25.86 -14.62
C ALA A 54 -2.49 -25.28 -15.80
N LYS A 55 -2.47 -23.95 -15.96
CA LYS A 55 -1.65 -23.23 -16.94
C LYS A 55 -0.29 -22.80 -16.40
N GLY A 56 0.06 -23.17 -15.17
CA GLY A 56 1.26 -22.69 -14.49
C GLY A 56 1.19 -21.22 -14.05
N TRP A 57 0.01 -20.62 -14.02
CA TRP A 57 -0.22 -19.24 -13.62
C TRP A 57 -0.71 -19.15 -12.18
N ALA A 58 -0.53 -17.98 -11.59
CA ALA A 58 -1.05 -17.68 -10.27
C ALA A 58 -1.33 -16.18 -10.15
N HIS A 59 -2.37 -15.81 -9.42
CA HIS A 59 -2.55 -14.43 -8.98
C HIS A 59 -1.67 -14.14 -7.75
N GLN A 60 -1.44 -12.87 -7.47
CA GLN A 60 -0.53 -12.42 -6.41
C GLN A 60 -0.80 -13.07 -5.04
N GLY A 61 -2.07 -13.13 -4.61
CA GLY A 61 -2.43 -13.73 -3.33
C GLY A 61 -2.08 -15.22 -3.25
N LEU A 62 -2.26 -15.97 -4.33
CA LEU A 62 -1.89 -17.38 -4.41
C LEU A 62 -0.37 -17.56 -4.38
N LEU A 63 0.39 -16.66 -5.03
CA LEU A 63 1.86 -16.66 -4.97
C LEU A 63 2.37 -16.45 -3.55
N TYR A 64 1.86 -15.42 -2.85
CA TYR A 64 2.23 -15.14 -1.46
C TYR A 64 1.92 -16.33 -0.53
N ARG A 65 0.74 -16.91 -0.67
CA ARG A 65 0.35 -18.09 0.11
C ARG A 65 1.31 -19.25 -0.13
N ARG A 66 1.52 -19.63 -1.38
CA ARG A 66 2.41 -20.76 -1.73
C ARG A 66 3.86 -20.50 -1.31
N ALA A 67 4.33 -19.26 -1.42
CA ALA A 67 5.67 -18.89 -0.98
C ALA A 67 5.81 -19.05 0.55
N SER A 68 4.84 -18.58 1.32
CA SER A 68 4.86 -18.74 2.79
C SER A 68 4.72 -20.20 3.25
N GLU A 69 3.95 -21.02 2.54
CA GLU A 69 3.80 -22.46 2.84
C GLU A 69 5.06 -23.25 2.51
N LYS A 70 5.81 -22.86 1.47
CA LYS A 70 6.99 -23.57 0.97
C LYS A 70 8.32 -22.99 1.42
N ILE A 71 8.32 -22.00 2.30
CA ILE A 71 9.56 -21.34 2.72
C ILE A 71 10.56 -22.29 3.36
N ASP A 72 10.10 -23.28 4.14
CA ASP A 72 10.98 -24.26 4.80
C ASP A 72 11.67 -25.20 3.77
N GLU A 73 10.98 -25.57 2.68
CA GLU A 73 11.57 -26.32 1.55
C GLU A 73 12.60 -25.47 0.84
N TYR A 74 12.22 -24.23 0.51
CA TYR A 74 13.12 -23.29 -0.16
C TYR A 74 14.42 -23.04 0.62
N LEU A 75 14.33 -22.94 1.95
CA LEU A 75 15.48 -22.78 2.82
C LEU A 75 16.40 -24.01 2.83
N LYS A 76 15.86 -25.21 2.68
CA LYS A 76 16.64 -26.45 2.58
C LYS A 76 17.38 -26.51 1.25
N ASP A 77 16.69 -26.21 0.15
CA ASP A 77 17.25 -26.27 -1.21
C ASP A 77 18.32 -25.21 -1.45
N HIS A 78 18.32 -24.13 -0.67
CA HIS A 78 19.25 -23.01 -0.77
C HIS A 78 20.07 -22.85 0.52
N SER A 79 20.60 -23.95 1.04
CA SER A 79 21.33 -23.97 2.32
C SER A 79 22.64 -23.17 2.32
N ASP A 80 23.19 -22.90 1.15
CA ASP A 80 24.43 -22.12 0.88
C ASP A 80 24.19 -20.60 0.87
N LYS A 81 22.94 -20.13 0.76
CA LYS A 81 22.61 -18.71 0.62
C LYS A 81 22.43 -18.02 1.95
N LYS A 82 22.78 -16.74 1.96
CA LYS A 82 22.47 -15.77 3.01
C LYS A 82 21.62 -14.65 2.42
N TRP A 83 20.70 -14.14 3.21
CA TRP A 83 19.76 -13.08 2.80
C TRP A 83 19.88 -11.86 3.67
N VAL A 84 19.73 -10.70 3.06
CA VAL A 84 19.71 -9.43 3.77
C VAL A 84 18.44 -8.67 3.34
N PHE A 85 17.62 -8.32 4.29
CA PHE A 85 16.42 -7.50 4.10
C PHE A 85 16.73 -6.07 4.51
N ILE A 86 16.45 -5.11 3.64
CA ILE A 86 16.73 -3.69 3.90
C ILE A 86 15.55 -2.84 3.46
N GLY A 87 15.16 -1.86 4.30
CA GLY A 87 14.19 -0.81 3.94
C GLY A 87 12.73 -1.23 3.88
N PHE A 88 12.37 -2.36 4.47
CA PHE A 88 10.97 -2.76 4.58
C PHE A 88 10.29 -2.02 5.73
N ASN A 89 9.00 -1.73 5.56
CA ASN A 89 8.18 -1.09 6.58
C ASN A 89 6.95 -1.96 6.89
N ALA A 90 5.84 -1.75 6.22
CA ALA A 90 4.64 -2.57 6.37
C ALA A 90 4.79 -3.88 5.59
N LEU A 91 4.71 -5.01 6.28
CA LEU A 91 4.70 -6.34 5.67
C LEU A 91 3.27 -6.88 5.69
N ASN A 92 2.88 -7.59 4.66
CA ASN A 92 1.67 -8.39 4.73
C ASN A 92 1.94 -9.69 5.51
N GLN A 93 0.90 -10.36 5.97
CA GLN A 93 1.00 -11.55 6.82
C GLN A 93 1.85 -12.68 6.20
N ALA A 94 1.82 -12.85 4.88
CA ALA A 94 2.64 -13.87 4.22
C ALA A 94 4.13 -13.49 4.21
N GLU A 95 4.42 -12.21 3.99
CA GLU A 95 5.78 -11.67 4.10
C GLU A 95 6.31 -11.81 5.53
N GLU A 96 5.49 -11.50 6.54
CA GLU A 96 5.89 -11.69 7.94
C GLU A 96 6.29 -13.14 8.25
N VAL A 97 5.51 -14.12 7.78
CA VAL A 97 5.84 -15.54 7.94
C VAL A 97 7.18 -15.88 7.28
N ILE A 98 7.39 -15.39 6.04
CA ILE A 98 8.63 -15.62 5.30
C ILE A 98 9.83 -15.01 6.03
N PHE A 99 9.71 -13.73 6.45
CA PHE A 99 10.78 -13.04 7.16
C PHE A 99 11.15 -13.75 8.47
N GLN A 100 10.16 -14.08 9.30
CA GLN A 100 10.40 -14.76 10.56
C GLN A 100 11.12 -16.10 10.34
N LYS A 101 10.64 -16.94 9.42
CA LYS A 101 11.27 -18.23 9.09
C LYS A 101 12.71 -18.07 8.59
N MET A 102 12.96 -17.06 7.76
CA MET A 102 14.29 -16.80 7.24
C MET A 102 15.25 -16.29 8.32
N LEU A 103 14.79 -15.41 9.21
CA LEU A 103 15.56 -14.93 10.36
C LEU A 103 15.86 -16.05 11.34
N GLU A 104 14.86 -16.87 11.71
CA GLU A 104 14.99 -18.02 12.59
C GLU A 104 15.96 -19.10 12.06
N SER A 105 16.10 -19.22 10.73
CA SER A 105 17.07 -20.10 10.11
C SER A 105 18.54 -19.71 10.36
N GLY A 106 18.78 -18.51 10.92
CA GLY A 106 20.12 -17.95 11.14
C GLY A 106 20.85 -17.54 9.87
N ARG A 107 20.19 -17.56 8.70
CA ARG A 107 20.76 -17.26 7.40
C ARG A 107 20.25 -15.92 6.81
N ALA A 108 19.38 -15.24 7.54
CA ALA A 108 18.90 -13.92 7.14
C ALA A 108 19.18 -12.89 8.21
N THR A 109 19.35 -11.63 7.77
CA THR A 109 19.47 -10.45 8.62
C THR A 109 18.52 -9.39 8.09
N ALA A 110 17.82 -8.68 8.99
CA ALA A 110 16.96 -7.56 8.61
C ALA A 110 17.51 -6.26 9.19
N TYR A 111 17.61 -5.24 8.33
CA TYR A 111 17.94 -3.86 8.69
C TYR A 111 16.70 -3.01 8.50
N TRP A 112 16.16 -2.53 9.63
CA TRP A 112 14.99 -1.68 9.68
C TRP A 112 15.40 -0.22 9.72
N ASP A 113 14.77 0.59 8.87
CA ASP A 113 14.97 2.04 8.88
C ASP A 113 13.96 2.67 9.84
N ILE A 114 14.30 2.65 11.12
CA ILE A 114 13.49 3.25 12.19
C ILE A 114 14.37 3.90 13.22
N ASP A 115 14.10 5.15 13.55
CA ASP A 115 14.75 5.84 14.67
C ASP A 115 14.18 5.35 16.01
N LEU A 116 15.05 5.17 17.00
CA LEU A 116 14.67 4.71 18.34
C LEU A 116 13.65 5.64 19.00
N HIS A 117 13.65 6.93 18.67
CA HIS A 117 12.65 7.88 19.13
C HIS A 117 11.23 7.39 18.77
N TYR A 118 10.99 7.05 17.52
CA TYR A 118 9.68 6.54 17.07
C TYR A 118 9.40 5.11 17.48
N LEU A 119 10.43 4.28 17.58
CA LEU A 119 10.28 2.89 18.04
C LEU A 119 9.81 2.83 19.49
N ASN A 120 10.32 3.72 20.34
CA ASN A 120 10.03 3.73 21.77
C ASN A 120 8.76 4.53 22.12
N ASP A 121 8.26 5.36 21.22
CA ASP A 121 6.97 6.03 21.38
C ASP A 121 5.82 5.05 21.08
N PRO A 122 4.97 4.69 22.06
CA PRO A 122 3.92 3.71 21.88
C PRO A 122 2.75 4.21 21.01
N VAL A 123 2.64 5.52 20.81
CA VAL A 123 1.50 6.17 20.14
C VAL A 123 1.83 6.56 18.71
N HIS A 124 3.07 6.95 18.44
CA HIS A 124 3.43 7.48 17.13
C HIS A 124 3.38 6.40 16.03
N ASP A 125 2.63 6.67 14.95
CA ASP A 125 2.36 5.72 13.86
C ASP A 125 3.63 5.28 13.12
N ALA A 126 4.66 6.14 13.02
CA ALA A 126 5.92 5.80 12.36
C ALA A 126 6.59 4.54 12.93
N GLY A 127 6.39 4.25 14.23
CA GLY A 127 6.91 3.05 14.88
C GLY A 127 5.96 1.86 14.88
N HIS A 128 4.73 1.98 14.35
CA HIS A 128 3.68 0.99 14.52
C HIS A 128 4.10 -0.43 14.12
N PHE A 129 4.51 -0.63 12.89
CA PHE A 129 4.93 -1.94 12.39
C PHE A 129 6.21 -2.45 13.06
N MET A 130 7.17 -1.56 13.27
CA MET A 130 8.46 -1.93 13.89
C MET A 130 8.29 -2.40 15.34
N ARG A 131 7.35 -1.82 16.09
CA ARG A 131 7.00 -2.29 17.43
C ARG A 131 6.40 -3.70 17.41
N GLN A 132 5.63 -4.05 16.37
CA GLN A 132 5.10 -5.41 16.19
C GLN A 132 6.24 -6.38 15.84
N TYR A 133 7.13 -6.03 14.91
CA TYR A 133 8.25 -6.90 14.51
C TYR A 133 9.26 -7.11 15.63
N LYS A 134 9.48 -6.09 16.46
CA LYS A 134 10.32 -6.21 17.65
C LYS A 134 9.83 -7.32 18.62
N GLN A 135 8.55 -7.70 18.56
CA GLN A 135 7.97 -8.77 19.37
C GLN A 135 8.18 -10.16 18.77
N TRP A 136 8.72 -10.29 17.57
CA TRP A 136 8.97 -11.59 16.96
C TRP A 136 9.94 -12.43 17.82
N PRO A 137 9.77 -13.77 17.86
CA PRO A 137 10.62 -14.66 18.66
C PRO A 137 12.11 -14.49 18.39
N TYR A 138 12.49 -14.21 17.16
CA TYR A 138 13.86 -13.93 16.76
C TYR A 138 14.49 -12.80 17.58
N TYR A 139 13.76 -11.71 17.82
CA TYR A 139 14.27 -10.54 18.55
C TYR A 139 14.27 -10.69 20.07
N GLN A 140 13.80 -11.78 20.62
CA GLN A 140 14.01 -12.09 22.04
C GLN A 140 15.48 -12.36 22.35
N ASN A 141 16.23 -12.92 21.39
CA ASN A 141 17.63 -13.28 21.53
C ASN A 141 18.58 -12.43 20.65
N HIS A 142 18.04 -11.53 19.86
CA HIS A 142 18.81 -10.66 18.96
C HIS A 142 18.38 -9.21 19.17
N PRO A 143 19.33 -8.25 19.12
CA PRO A 143 18.98 -6.86 19.31
C PRO A 143 18.15 -6.34 18.12
N PHE A 144 17.14 -5.54 18.42
CA PHE A 144 16.44 -4.74 17.42
C PHE A 144 17.12 -3.36 17.39
N LEU A 145 18.01 -3.18 16.41
CA LEU A 145 18.85 -2.00 16.31
C LEU A 145 18.23 -0.94 15.41
N GLY A 146 18.38 0.32 15.80
CA GLY A 146 18.02 1.49 15.01
C GLY A 146 18.88 2.68 15.41
N PRO A 147 19.01 3.71 14.55
CA PRO A 147 19.68 4.95 14.91
C PRO A 147 18.91 5.71 16.00
N GLU A 148 19.61 6.57 16.71
CA GLU A 148 19.05 7.54 17.67
C GLU A 148 19.50 8.94 17.26
N SER A 149 19.07 9.36 16.08
CA SER A 149 19.49 10.62 15.46
C SER A 149 18.39 11.68 15.43
N TYR A 150 17.13 11.29 15.63
CA TYR A 150 16.02 12.22 15.63
C TYR A 150 16.14 13.22 16.79
N GLY A 151 16.05 14.51 16.46
CA GLY A 151 16.24 15.59 17.43
C GLY A 151 17.69 15.97 17.73
N GLN A 152 18.67 15.18 17.28
CA GLN A 152 20.08 15.51 17.41
C GLN A 152 20.61 16.39 16.25
N THR A 153 19.92 16.37 15.12
CA THR A 153 20.26 17.20 13.97
C THR A 153 19.29 18.37 13.83
N SER A 154 19.84 19.58 13.67
CA SER A 154 19.03 20.77 13.41
C SER A 154 18.41 20.67 12.01
N GLN A 155 17.09 20.52 11.95
CA GLN A 155 16.34 20.56 10.70
C GLN A 155 15.92 22.00 10.40
N LYS A 156 16.09 22.45 9.16
CA LYS A 156 15.56 23.73 8.70
C LYS A 156 14.14 23.53 8.18
N ILE A 157 13.17 23.98 8.97
CA ILE A 157 11.75 23.91 8.61
C ILE A 157 11.26 25.35 8.38
N GLN A 158 10.67 25.60 7.21
CA GLN A 158 10.05 26.86 6.88
C GLN A 158 8.58 26.64 6.59
N LEU A 159 7.70 27.26 7.37
CA LEU A 159 6.26 27.26 7.18
C LEU A 159 5.85 28.54 6.47
N ILE A 160 5.19 28.42 5.34
CA ILE A 160 4.76 29.57 4.52
C ILE A 160 3.25 29.47 4.32
N GLY A 161 2.51 30.40 4.89
CA GLY A 161 1.07 30.51 4.74
C GLY A 161 0.71 31.24 3.46
N ILE A 162 0.06 30.58 2.52
CA ILE A 162 -0.40 31.16 1.25
C ILE A 162 -1.88 30.83 1.06
N PRO A 163 -2.75 31.85 0.89
CA PRO A 163 -4.17 31.63 0.69
C PRO A 163 -4.43 31.02 -0.70
N LYS A 164 -5.36 30.06 -0.76
CA LYS A 164 -5.80 29.32 -1.96
C LYS A 164 -4.74 28.44 -2.60
N THR A 165 -5.15 27.26 -3.01
CA THR A 165 -4.29 26.22 -3.63
C THR A 165 -3.55 26.70 -4.87
N VAL A 166 -4.22 27.48 -5.74
CA VAL A 166 -3.57 28.01 -6.95
C VAL A 166 -2.39 28.91 -6.61
N ALA A 167 -2.53 29.82 -5.61
CA ALA A 167 -1.44 30.68 -5.18
C ALA A 167 -0.31 29.91 -4.52
N GLN A 168 -0.61 28.84 -3.76
CA GLN A 168 0.39 27.94 -3.20
C GLN A 168 1.22 27.29 -4.32
N MET A 169 0.57 26.79 -5.37
CA MET A 169 1.26 26.15 -6.50
C MET A 169 2.07 27.16 -7.32
N GLN A 170 1.57 28.38 -7.50
CA GLN A 170 2.34 29.46 -8.14
C GLN A 170 3.60 29.80 -7.34
N TYR A 171 3.50 29.87 -6.01
CA TYR A 171 4.66 30.09 -5.15
C TYR A 171 5.64 28.93 -5.22
N CYS A 172 5.16 27.69 -5.23
CA CYS A 172 5.99 26.51 -5.46
C CYS A 172 6.76 26.62 -6.78
N GLY A 173 6.08 27.01 -7.87
CA GLY A 173 6.73 27.25 -9.15
C GLY A 173 7.79 28.38 -9.10
N GLN A 174 7.59 29.42 -8.30
CA GLN A 174 8.61 30.47 -8.09
C GLN A 174 9.84 29.92 -7.37
N LEU A 175 9.64 29.08 -6.34
CA LEU A 175 10.75 28.43 -5.64
C LEU A 175 11.55 27.53 -6.60
N LEU A 176 10.87 26.76 -7.45
CA LEU A 176 11.52 25.89 -8.42
C LEU A 176 12.29 26.68 -9.49
N ARG A 177 11.80 27.85 -9.91
CA ARG A 177 12.53 28.75 -10.86
C ARG A 177 13.81 29.31 -10.25
N ALA A 178 13.85 29.50 -8.93
CA ALA A 178 15.02 30.01 -8.23
C ALA A 178 16.14 28.97 -8.08
N LEU A 179 15.84 27.69 -8.29
CA LEU A 179 16.82 26.60 -8.21
C LEU A 179 17.57 26.44 -9.54
N SER A 180 18.83 26.06 -9.44
CA SER A 180 19.60 25.58 -10.60
C SER A 180 19.01 24.27 -11.15
N GLU A 181 19.38 23.91 -12.37
CA GLU A 181 18.94 22.64 -12.99
C GLU A 181 19.32 21.41 -12.14
N ASP A 182 20.54 21.38 -11.61
CA ASP A 182 21.02 20.27 -10.75
C ASP A 182 20.22 20.17 -9.44
N GLU A 183 19.86 21.31 -8.85
CA GLU A 183 19.02 21.35 -7.66
C GLU A 183 17.58 20.92 -7.97
N ARG A 184 17.01 21.39 -9.08
CA ARG A 184 15.67 20.95 -9.50
C ARG A 184 15.59 19.45 -9.71
N ASN A 185 16.61 18.86 -10.34
CA ASN A 185 16.69 17.42 -10.58
C ASN A 185 16.77 16.57 -9.30
N LYS A 186 17.16 17.21 -8.17
CA LYS A 186 17.21 16.60 -6.83
C LYS A 186 16.04 17.02 -5.94
N THR A 187 15.07 17.77 -6.46
CA THR A 187 13.91 18.28 -5.70
C THR A 187 12.69 17.42 -5.93
N ALA A 188 12.03 17.04 -4.84
CA ALA A 188 10.71 16.42 -4.88
C ALA A 188 9.65 17.42 -4.38
N VAL A 189 8.56 17.54 -5.12
CA VAL A 189 7.36 18.27 -4.69
C VAL A 189 6.32 17.26 -4.24
N ILE A 190 5.95 17.33 -2.98
CA ILE A 190 4.96 16.41 -2.38
C ILE A 190 3.66 17.19 -2.18
N LEU A 191 2.59 16.71 -2.81
CA LEU A 191 1.26 17.29 -2.68
C LEU A 191 0.50 16.60 -1.55
N GLY A 192 0.06 17.36 -0.56
CA GLY A 192 -0.84 16.89 0.49
C GLY A 192 -2.29 16.75 0.01
N ASP A 193 -2.63 17.40 -1.11
CA ASP A 193 -3.92 17.32 -1.78
C ASP A 193 -3.68 17.10 -3.29
N GLU A 194 -4.14 15.97 -3.82
CA GLU A 194 -3.97 15.58 -5.22
C GLU A 194 -4.63 16.55 -6.21
N THR A 195 -5.66 17.29 -5.78
CA THR A 195 -6.33 18.30 -6.61
C THR A 195 -5.42 19.46 -6.98
N ALA A 196 -4.33 19.67 -6.24
CA ALA A 196 -3.31 20.67 -6.51
C ALA A 196 -2.39 20.33 -7.72
N LEU A 197 -2.46 19.09 -8.24
CA LEU A 197 -1.59 18.66 -9.34
C LEU A 197 -1.76 19.54 -10.58
N ASN A 198 -3.00 19.81 -11.01
CA ASN A 198 -3.25 20.60 -12.21
C ASN A 198 -2.72 22.04 -12.10
N PRO A 199 -3.03 22.80 -11.03
CA PRO A 199 -2.40 24.10 -10.82
C PRO A 199 -0.87 24.05 -10.74
N LEU A 200 -0.29 22.98 -10.17
CA LEU A 200 1.16 22.82 -10.10
C LEU A 200 1.79 22.66 -11.48
N ILE A 201 1.23 21.78 -12.34
CA ILE A 201 1.73 21.57 -13.70
C ILE A 201 1.83 22.90 -14.47
N HIS A 202 0.80 23.76 -14.34
CA HIS A 202 0.79 25.06 -14.97
C HIS A 202 1.72 26.10 -14.33
N ALA A 203 2.21 25.83 -13.11
CA ALA A 203 3.13 26.71 -12.41
C ALA A 203 4.61 26.29 -12.59
N LEU A 204 4.88 25.11 -13.13
CA LEU A 204 6.26 24.65 -13.36
C LEU A 204 7.02 25.58 -14.29
N PRO A 205 8.36 25.72 -14.13
CA PRO A 205 9.21 26.37 -15.13
C PRO A 205 9.11 25.63 -16.48
N GLU A 206 9.18 26.37 -17.59
CA GLU A 206 9.08 25.79 -18.95
C GLU A 206 10.21 24.77 -19.22
N GLU A 207 11.37 25.00 -18.64
CA GLU A 207 12.55 24.15 -18.79
C GLU A 207 12.56 22.94 -17.83
N ALA A 208 11.58 22.86 -16.90
CA ALA A 208 11.57 21.79 -15.90
C ALA A 208 11.01 20.49 -16.48
N THR A 209 11.82 19.45 -16.45
CA THR A 209 11.36 18.07 -16.62
C THR A 209 10.81 17.55 -15.29
N ALA A 210 9.58 17.08 -15.28
CA ALA A 210 8.96 16.51 -14.07
C ALA A 210 8.51 15.08 -14.30
N ASN A 211 8.83 14.20 -13.34
CA ASN A 211 8.26 12.87 -13.27
C ASN A 211 7.06 12.90 -12.33
N ILE A 212 5.87 12.60 -12.85
CA ILE A 212 4.62 12.58 -12.10
C ILE A 212 4.27 11.13 -11.77
N THR A 213 4.32 10.77 -10.49
CA THR A 213 4.08 9.40 -10.03
C THR A 213 2.63 9.13 -9.62
N MET A 214 1.80 10.19 -9.55
CA MET A 214 0.39 10.08 -9.21
C MET A 214 -0.48 10.05 -10.48
N GLY A 215 -1.66 9.41 -10.40
CA GLY A 215 -2.62 9.41 -11.49
C GLY A 215 -3.26 10.78 -11.68
N PHE A 216 -3.59 11.12 -12.93
CA PHE A 216 -4.40 12.30 -13.24
C PHE A 216 -5.86 11.88 -13.40
N PRO A 217 -6.78 12.34 -12.55
CA PRO A 217 -8.18 11.94 -12.64
C PRO A 217 -8.83 12.54 -13.88
N VAL A 218 -9.29 11.69 -14.81
CA VAL A 218 -9.96 12.08 -16.06
C VAL A 218 -11.11 13.09 -15.84
N PRO A 219 -11.93 12.97 -14.76
CA PRO A 219 -12.98 13.97 -14.47
C PRO A 219 -12.49 15.39 -14.29
N SER A 220 -11.22 15.60 -13.95
CA SER A 220 -10.61 16.91 -13.75
C SER A 220 -10.04 17.51 -15.07
N SER A 221 -10.10 16.77 -16.17
CA SER A 221 -9.61 17.23 -17.45
C SER A 221 -10.61 18.18 -18.16
N LEU A 222 -10.08 19.08 -18.97
CA LEU A 222 -10.90 19.96 -19.83
C LEU A 222 -11.79 19.14 -20.79
N MET A 223 -11.26 18.00 -21.27
CA MET A 223 -12.00 17.09 -22.15
C MET A 223 -13.23 16.50 -21.45
N ALA A 224 -13.11 16.09 -20.19
CA ALA A 224 -14.26 15.59 -19.42
C ALA A 224 -15.32 16.67 -19.19
N SER A 225 -14.90 17.93 -19.01
CA SER A 225 -15.81 19.07 -18.89
C SER A 225 -16.55 19.34 -20.21
N LEU A 226 -15.85 19.25 -21.33
CA LEU A 226 -16.44 19.36 -22.66
C LEU A 226 -17.48 18.24 -22.89
N TRP A 227 -17.14 16.98 -22.60
CA TRP A 227 -18.05 15.86 -22.76
C TRP A 227 -19.29 15.97 -21.87
N ARG A 228 -19.15 16.43 -20.63
CA ARG A 228 -20.30 16.70 -19.76
C ARG A 228 -21.21 17.76 -20.35
N LEU A 229 -20.64 18.83 -20.89
CA LEU A 229 -21.41 19.91 -21.52
C LEU A 229 -22.19 19.40 -22.72
N VAL A 230 -21.54 18.66 -23.64
CA VAL A 230 -22.20 18.05 -24.82
C VAL A 230 -23.32 17.11 -24.38
N TRP A 231 -23.09 16.27 -23.35
CA TRP A 231 -24.10 15.33 -22.84
C TRP A 231 -25.30 16.03 -22.18
N THR A 232 -25.10 17.21 -21.60
CA THR A 232 -26.20 17.98 -20.95
C THR A 232 -27.02 18.80 -21.94
N LEU A 233 -26.47 19.07 -23.12
CA LEU A 233 -27.13 19.87 -24.16
C LEU A 233 -27.84 19.04 -25.24
N GLY A 234 -27.62 17.74 -25.30
CA GLY A 234 -28.28 16.78 -26.20
C GLY A 234 -29.34 15.97 -25.49
#